data_c8041332857b1a68ef6bb39976c8b2ea
#
_entry.id   c8041332857b1a68ef6bb39976c8b2ea
#
_cell.length_a   1.000
_cell.length_b   1.000
_cell.length_c   1.000
_cell.angle_alpha   90.00
_cell.angle_beta   90.00
_cell.angle_gamma   90.00
#
_symmetry.space_group_name_H-M   'P 1'
#
loop_
_entity.id
_entity.type
_entity.pdbx_description
1 polymer ?
#
loop_
_entity_poly.entity_id
_entity_poly.type
_entity_poly.pdbx_seq_one_letter_code
_entity_poly.pdbx_strand_id
1 'polypeptide(L)'
;MENVFYLLADPMFIVELEHNRWYIRDINYAFTKLTGYKKAELTDADPDGLLRRGFTFGGLMTQLSEDNEQSLEQELISKSTAPIPVRFTSRRLPSSEQTCFIIICKDLSEEKYIEEYAMDNQVLMSVGISEQFRITNAIRYYSPFKPINLVNQSVFDHIADESRKPLRRIMEYARAHGTTEQTDVRLYLGDQLRMTTVIIKPFFHGNKEFKGYVVLLTGTLQSVREEDAAYKLRMLMLSKNITATSLAQSTLISLTTISKIRNGKIKKPQRLTAELIAGELGVKPESIWSGFKRY
;
A
#
# COMPACT_ATOMS: atom_id res chain seq x y z
N MET A 1 22.14 0.51 -25.29
CA MET A 1 21.63 0.09 -23.97
C MET A 1 21.31 1.27 -23.04
N GLU A 2 21.91 2.43 -23.24
CA GLU A 2 21.67 3.62 -22.39
C GLU A 2 20.21 4.09 -22.34
N ASN A 3 19.43 3.94 -23.40
CA ASN A 3 18.07 4.47 -23.46
C ASN A 3 17.04 3.70 -22.64
N VAL A 4 17.22 2.42 -22.35
CA VAL A 4 16.21 1.61 -21.66
C VAL A 4 16.14 1.97 -20.17
N PHE A 5 17.29 2.14 -19.51
CA PHE A 5 17.36 2.50 -18.09
C PHE A 5 16.54 3.77 -17.77
N TYR A 6 16.65 4.80 -18.63
CA TYR A 6 15.92 6.05 -18.41
C TYR A 6 14.41 5.94 -18.59
N LEU A 7 13.94 4.97 -19.37
CA LEU A 7 12.52 4.77 -19.69
C LEU A 7 11.80 3.81 -18.75
N LEU A 8 12.55 3.12 -17.87
CA LEU A 8 11.94 2.23 -16.88
C LEU A 8 11.04 3.02 -15.93
N ALA A 9 9.86 2.45 -15.63
CA ALA A 9 8.86 3.09 -14.79
C ALA A 9 9.23 3.09 -13.30
N ASP A 10 10.06 2.13 -12.87
CA ASP A 10 10.52 2.06 -11.48
C ASP A 10 11.63 3.09 -11.24
N PRO A 11 11.57 3.84 -10.13
CA PRO A 11 12.63 4.76 -9.75
C PRO A 11 13.92 4.00 -9.44
N MET A 12 15.00 4.36 -10.16
CA MET A 12 16.27 3.66 -10.05
C MET A 12 17.46 4.63 -10.09
N PHE A 13 18.52 4.27 -9.37
CA PHE A 13 19.82 4.91 -9.49
C PHE A 13 20.93 3.87 -9.49
N ILE A 14 22.05 4.24 -10.11
CA ILE A 14 23.26 3.41 -10.19
C ILE A 14 24.28 3.97 -9.25
N VAL A 15 24.88 3.09 -8.44
CA VAL A 15 25.98 3.43 -7.55
C VAL A 15 27.20 2.61 -7.86
N GLU A 16 28.33 3.19 -7.59
CA GLU A 16 29.64 2.59 -7.76
C GLU A 16 30.47 2.74 -6.49
N LEU A 17 31.20 1.69 -6.14
CA LEU A 17 32.14 1.67 -5.03
C LEU A 17 33.55 1.92 -5.59
N GLU A 18 34.13 3.09 -5.27
CA GLU A 18 35.48 3.48 -5.64
C GLU A 18 36.26 3.93 -4.41
N HIS A 19 37.44 3.40 -4.20
CA HIS A 19 38.33 3.72 -3.05
C HIS A 19 37.60 3.66 -1.69
N ASN A 20 36.73 2.65 -1.51
CA ASN A 20 35.91 2.44 -0.31
C ASN A 20 34.89 3.55 -0.04
N ARG A 21 34.44 4.27 -1.09
CA ARG A 21 33.37 5.26 -1.04
C ARG A 21 32.35 4.99 -2.11
N TRP A 22 31.10 5.24 -1.80
CA TRP A 22 29.99 5.11 -2.73
C TRP A 22 29.75 6.42 -3.46
N TYR A 23 29.48 6.32 -4.76
CA TYR A 23 29.14 7.46 -5.62
C TYR A 23 27.92 7.11 -6.47
N ILE A 24 27.03 8.07 -6.67
CA ILE A 24 25.91 7.94 -7.61
C ILE A 24 26.45 8.19 -9.02
N ARG A 25 26.35 7.20 -9.89
CA ARG A 25 26.80 7.32 -11.30
C ARG A 25 25.68 7.77 -12.22
N ASP A 26 24.47 7.31 -11.97
CA ASP A 26 23.33 7.68 -12.80
C ASP A 26 22.00 7.55 -12.07
N ILE A 27 20.98 8.26 -12.57
CA ILE A 27 19.59 8.15 -12.12
C ILE A 27 18.65 8.12 -13.33
N ASN A 28 17.53 7.40 -13.24
CA ASN A 28 16.53 7.38 -14.31
C ASN A 28 15.47 8.49 -14.12
N TYR A 29 14.60 8.66 -15.14
CA TYR A 29 13.55 9.68 -15.09
C TYR A 29 12.53 9.42 -13.97
N ALA A 30 12.22 8.17 -13.66
CA ALA A 30 11.34 7.83 -12.57
C ALA A 30 11.92 8.22 -11.21
N PHE A 31 13.24 8.08 -11.00
CA PHE A 31 13.92 8.53 -9.78
C PHE A 31 13.92 10.05 -9.67
N THR A 32 14.19 10.77 -10.78
CA THR A 32 14.05 12.24 -10.83
C THR A 32 12.64 12.67 -10.43
N LYS A 33 11.64 11.99 -10.95
CA LYS A 33 10.24 12.28 -10.64
C LYS A 33 9.92 12.01 -9.16
N LEU A 34 10.36 10.86 -8.64
CA LEU A 34 10.15 10.46 -7.24
C LEU A 34 10.78 11.47 -6.27
N THR A 35 12.02 11.88 -6.51
CA THR A 35 12.82 12.65 -5.55
C THR A 35 12.85 14.16 -5.81
N GLY A 36 12.61 14.59 -7.05
CA GLY A 36 12.76 15.97 -7.49
C GLY A 36 14.19 16.38 -7.81
N TYR A 37 15.19 15.52 -7.60
CA TYR A 37 16.57 15.79 -7.99
C TYR A 37 16.77 15.62 -9.50
N LYS A 38 17.58 16.46 -10.11
CA LYS A 38 18.03 16.28 -11.49
C LYS A 38 19.29 15.42 -11.51
N LYS A 39 19.53 14.72 -12.61
CA LYS A 39 20.72 13.89 -12.80
C LYS A 39 22.02 14.65 -12.47
N ALA A 40 22.20 15.85 -13.01
CA ALA A 40 23.39 16.66 -12.79
C ALA A 40 23.65 17.07 -11.33
N GLU A 41 22.63 17.00 -10.47
CA GLU A 41 22.75 17.32 -9.03
C GLU A 41 23.24 16.13 -8.21
N LEU A 42 23.05 14.92 -8.72
CA LEU A 42 23.37 13.68 -8.01
C LEU A 42 24.55 12.92 -8.63
N THR A 43 24.93 13.19 -9.88
CA THR A 43 26.10 12.55 -10.49
C THR A 43 27.34 12.85 -9.67
N ASP A 44 28.10 11.80 -9.32
CA ASP A 44 29.27 11.79 -8.47
C ASP A 44 29.04 12.27 -7.01
N ALA A 45 27.78 12.44 -6.62
CA ALA A 45 27.40 12.75 -5.24
C ALA A 45 27.49 11.51 -4.34
N ASP A 46 27.70 11.76 -3.05
CA ASP A 46 27.63 10.75 -2.01
C ASP A 46 26.14 10.37 -1.77
N PRO A 47 25.78 9.09 -1.93
CA PRO A 47 24.40 8.65 -1.71
C PRO A 47 23.91 8.76 -0.25
N ASP A 48 24.78 8.96 0.73
CA ASP A 48 24.38 9.24 2.12
C ASP A 48 23.48 10.48 2.21
N GLY A 49 23.67 11.46 1.31
CA GLY A 49 22.81 12.64 1.20
C GLY A 49 21.35 12.35 0.86
N LEU A 50 21.06 11.17 0.33
CA LEU A 50 19.68 10.72 0.04
C LEU A 50 19.02 10.02 1.22
N LEU A 51 19.75 9.73 2.29
CA LEU A 51 19.24 8.99 3.44
C LEU A 51 18.97 9.91 4.63
N ARG A 52 18.10 9.47 5.52
CA ARG A 52 17.86 10.16 6.78
C ARG A 52 19.16 10.22 7.61
N ARG A 53 19.37 11.33 8.33
CA ARG A 53 20.51 11.49 9.25
C ARG A 53 20.64 10.30 10.21
N GLY A 54 21.83 9.76 10.31
CA GLY A 54 22.15 8.59 11.14
C GLY A 54 22.18 7.27 10.37
N PHE A 55 21.79 7.26 9.10
CA PHE A 55 21.95 6.13 8.20
C PHE A 55 23.04 6.40 7.19
N THR A 56 23.77 5.35 6.81
CA THR A 56 24.80 5.41 5.79
C THR A 56 24.46 4.46 4.65
N PHE A 57 24.80 4.85 3.44
CA PHE A 57 24.58 4.01 2.26
C PHE A 57 25.40 2.72 2.32
N GLY A 58 26.60 2.76 2.86
CA GLY A 58 27.42 1.58 3.12
C GLY A 58 26.71 0.57 4.04
N GLY A 59 26.08 1.04 5.12
CA GLY A 59 25.27 0.20 6.03
C GLY A 59 24.05 -0.39 5.32
N LEU A 60 23.38 0.39 4.47
CA LEU A 60 22.26 -0.08 3.64
C LEU A 60 22.72 -1.18 2.67
N MET A 61 23.84 -0.97 1.98
CA MET A 61 24.37 -1.96 1.04
C MET A 61 24.83 -3.24 1.71
N THR A 62 25.36 -3.18 2.93
CA THR A 62 25.70 -4.38 3.71
C THR A 62 24.46 -5.24 3.95
N GLN A 63 23.33 -4.63 4.30
CA GLN A 63 22.08 -5.35 4.53
C GLN A 63 21.43 -5.88 3.24
N LEU A 64 21.60 -5.18 2.10
CA LEU A 64 21.02 -5.57 0.81
C LEU A 64 21.85 -6.59 0.03
N SER A 65 23.14 -6.73 0.32
CA SER A 65 24.08 -7.51 -0.50
C SER A 65 24.22 -8.97 -0.07
N GLU A 66 23.80 -9.33 1.11
CA GLU A 66 24.00 -10.68 1.67
C GLU A 66 23.09 -11.75 1.04
N ASP A 67 21.93 -11.34 0.49
CA ASP A 67 21.01 -12.24 -0.24
C ASP A 67 20.32 -11.52 -1.40
N ASN A 68 20.29 -12.13 -2.57
CA ASN A 68 19.74 -11.59 -3.82
C ASN A 68 18.23 -11.22 -3.79
N GLU A 69 17.53 -11.42 -2.67
CA GLU A 69 16.10 -11.15 -2.52
C GLU A 69 15.77 -10.22 -1.34
N GLN A 70 16.76 -9.73 -0.62
CA GLN A 70 16.48 -8.83 0.50
C GLN A 70 16.03 -7.46 0.01
N SER A 71 15.00 -6.96 0.66
CA SER A 71 14.53 -5.59 0.50
C SER A 71 14.53 -4.89 1.85
N LEU A 72 14.88 -3.61 1.87
CA LEU A 72 14.94 -2.81 3.08
C LEU A 72 14.05 -1.58 2.95
N GLU A 73 13.20 -1.34 3.95
CA GLU A 73 12.40 -0.12 4.01
C GLU A 73 13.15 0.96 4.77
N GLN A 74 13.26 2.13 4.15
CA GLN A 74 13.92 3.31 4.71
C GLN A 74 13.25 4.59 4.18
N GLU A 75 13.62 5.73 4.76
CA GLU A 75 13.23 7.04 4.27
C GLU A 75 14.28 7.60 3.31
N LEU A 76 13.84 7.90 2.09
CA LEU A 76 14.59 8.62 1.08
C LEU A 76 14.27 10.12 1.20
N ILE A 77 15.29 10.96 1.25
CA ILE A 77 15.10 12.40 1.38
C ILE A 77 14.97 13.04 -0.01
N SER A 78 13.83 13.65 -0.27
CA SER A 78 13.58 14.38 -1.51
C SER A 78 14.33 15.71 -1.54
N LYS A 79 14.41 16.33 -2.71
CA LYS A 79 14.99 17.67 -2.89
C LYS A 79 14.27 18.74 -2.06
N SER A 80 12.98 18.55 -1.79
CA SER A 80 12.20 19.43 -0.89
C SER A 80 12.42 19.13 0.60
N THR A 81 13.37 18.25 0.93
CA THR A 81 13.66 17.76 2.29
C THR A 81 12.55 16.93 2.92
N ALA A 82 11.48 16.63 2.18
CA ALA A 82 10.43 15.74 2.66
C ALA A 82 10.89 14.27 2.61
N PRO A 83 10.72 13.51 3.68
CA PRO A 83 11.01 12.08 3.67
C PRO A 83 9.97 11.33 2.82
N ILE A 84 10.45 10.40 2.01
CA ILE A 84 9.64 9.50 1.21
C ILE A 84 9.90 8.09 1.71
N PRO A 85 8.92 7.38 2.27
CA PRO A 85 9.11 5.99 2.65
C PRO A 85 9.29 5.15 1.38
N VAL A 86 10.40 4.43 1.30
CA VAL A 86 10.72 3.60 0.14
C VAL A 86 11.18 2.22 0.57
N ARG A 87 10.96 1.25 -0.31
CA ARG A 87 11.60 -0.06 -0.23
C ARG A 87 12.71 -0.12 -1.25
N PHE A 88 13.94 -0.32 -0.76
CA PHE A 88 15.13 -0.51 -1.58
C PHE A 88 15.32 -1.98 -1.92
N THR A 89 15.67 -2.25 -3.17
CA THR A 89 16.26 -3.52 -3.60
C THR A 89 17.51 -3.22 -4.43
N SER A 90 18.50 -4.09 -4.37
CA SER A 90 19.74 -3.92 -5.12
C SER A 90 19.95 -5.06 -6.12
N ARG A 91 20.62 -4.76 -7.22
CA ARG A 91 21.12 -5.75 -8.19
C ARG A 91 22.53 -5.37 -8.62
N ARG A 92 23.45 -6.32 -8.51
CA ARG A 92 24.81 -6.10 -9.00
C ARG A 92 24.84 -6.08 -10.52
N LEU A 93 25.51 -5.09 -11.10
CA LEU A 93 25.72 -5.02 -12.54
C LEU A 93 26.92 -5.89 -12.96
N PRO A 94 26.76 -6.76 -13.97
CA PRO A 94 27.77 -7.78 -14.30
C PRO A 94 28.92 -7.29 -15.17
N SER A 95 29.26 -6.02 -15.16
CA SER A 95 30.31 -5.54 -16.04
C SER A 95 31.04 -4.33 -15.54
N SER A 96 32.08 -4.51 -14.79
CA SER A 96 33.18 -3.53 -14.73
C SER A 96 34.26 -4.05 -13.82
N GLU A 97 35.45 -3.55 -14.01
CA GLU A 97 36.54 -3.65 -13.06
C GLU A 97 36.17 -3.07 -11.69
N GLN A 98 35.03 -2.35 -11.62
CA GLN A 98 34.51 -1.67 -10.44
C GLN A 98 33.21 -2.30 -9.95
N THR A 99 32.94 -2.22 -8.65
CA THR A 99 31.73 -2.76 -8.02
C THR A 99 30.56 -1.80 -8.21
N CYS A 100 29.67 -2.12 -9.16
CA CYS A 100 28.48 -1.34 -9.49
C CYS A 100 27.19 -2.05 -9.12
N PHE A 101 26.22 -1.28 -8.60
CA PHE A 101 24.86 -1.77 -8.32
C PHE A 101 23.82 -0.84 -8.91
N ILE A 102 22.72 -1.43 -9.36
CA ILE A 102 21.47 -0.71 -9.58
C ILE A 102 20.60 -0.83 -8.35
N ILE A 103 20.13 0.30 -7.85
CA ILE A 103 19.23 0.39 -6.70
C ILE A 103 17.85 0.75 -7.22
N ILE A 104 16.85 -0.06 -6.85
CA ILE A 104 15.45 0.14 -7.20
C ILE A 104 14.72 0.64 -5.96
N CYS A 105 13.93 1.72 -6.12
CA CYS A 105 13.21 2.37 -5.03
C CYS A 105 11.70 2.24 -5.26
N LYS A 106 11.05 1.36 -4.53
CA LYS A 106 9.57 1.33 -4.53
C LYS A 106 9.04 2.37 -3.55
N ASP A 107 8.29 3.37 -4.04
CA ASP A 107 7.58 4.34 -3.20
C ASP A 107 6.46 3.67 -2.41
N LEU A 108 6.50 3.79 -1.09
CA LEU A 108 5.53 3.23 -0.15
C LEU A 108 4.56 4.28 0.42
N SER A 109 4.61 5.52 -0.05
CA SER A 109 3.83 6.62 0.53
C SER A 109 2.32 6.35 0.58
N GLU A 110 1.77 5.76 -0.47
CA GLU A 110 0.35 5.41 -0.51
C GLU A 110 0.04 4.22 0.39
N GLU A 111 0.90 3.19 0.38
CA GLU A 111 0.76 1.99 1.21
C GLU A 111 0.79 2.37 2.70
N LYS A 112 1.79 3.15 3.13
CA LYS A 112 1.93 3.62 4.52
C LYS A 112 0.74 4.48 4.98
N TYR A 113 0.28 5.39 4.13
CA TYR A 113 -0.92 6.17 4.45
C TYR A 113 -2.15 5.30 4.68
N ILE A 114 -2.36 4.29 3.82
CA ILE A 114 -3.49 3.38 3.96
C ILE A 114 -3.37 2.56 5.24
N GLU A 115 -2.16 2.05 5.56
CA GLU A 115 -1.88 1.29 6.78
C GLU A 115 -2.14 2.14 8.02
N GLU A 116 -1.56 3.34 8.09
CA GLU A 116 -1.72 4.27 9.22
C GLU A 116 -3.19 4.65 9.43
N TYR A 117 -3.90 5.00 8.34
CA TYR A 117 -5.30 5.35 8.45
C TYR A 117 -6.16 4.15 8.93
N ALA A 118 -5.85 2.96 8.47
CA ALA A 118 -6.58 1.74 8.82
C ALA A 118 -6.35 1.27 10.26
N MET A 119 -5.27 1.70 10.93
CA MET A 119 -5.04 1.40 12.36
C MET A 119 -6.13 1.99 13.25
N ASP A 120 -6.53 3.23 12.99
CA ASP A 120 -7.47 3.97 13.83
C ASP A 120 -8.90 3.99 13.27
N ASN A 121 -9.05 3.62 11.99
CA ASN A 121 -10.31 3.75 11.28
C ASN A 121 -10.70 2.47 10.56
N GLN A 122 -12.00 2.28 10.41
CA GLN A 122 -12.51 1.15 9.65
C GLN A 122 -12.55 1.48 8.16
N VAL A 123 -11.62 0.93 7.43
CA VAL A 123 -11.56 1.02 5.98
C VAL A 123 -12.24 -0.18 5.34
N LEU A 124 -13.22 0.05 4.49
CA LEU A 124 -13.93 -0.99 3.75
C LEU A 124 -13.19 -1.36 2.47
N MET A 125 -12.65 -0.36 1.81
CA MET A 125 -11.91 -0.48 0.56
C MET A 125 -10.97 0.70 0.41
N SER A 126 -9.78 0.47 -0.13
CA SER A 126 -8.90 1.51 -0.64
C SER A 126 -8.86 1.44 -2.17
N VAL A 127 -8.85 2.60 -2.80
CA VAL A 127 -8.84 2.74 -4.26
C VAL A 127 -7.78 3.76 -4.65
N GLY A 128 -6.81 3.34 -5.47
CA GLY A 128 -5.92 4.27 -6.17
C GLY A 128 -6.60 4.82 -7.42
N ILE A 129 -6.49 6.12 -7.65
CA ILE A 129 -7.14 6.81 -8.78
C ILE A 129 -6.12 7.69 -9.48
N SER A 130 -5.98 7.51 -10.80
CA SER A 130 -5.09 8.31 -11.63
C SER A 130 -5.60 9.75 -11.83
N GLU A 131 -4.76 10.61 -12.43
CA GLU A 131 -5.12 11.96 -12.84
C GLU A 131 -6.36 12.01 -13.76
N GLN A 132 -6.56 10.98 -14.59
CA GLN A 132 -7.71 10.85 -15.49
C GLN A 132 -8.93 10.22 -14.82
N PHE A 133 -8.95 10.15 -13.49
CA PHE A 133 -10.02 9.53 -12.69
C PHE A 133 -10.26 8.04 -13.01
N ARG A 134 -9.22 7.32 -13.45
CA ARG A 134 -9.28 5.89 -13.63
C ARG A 134 -8.74 5.17 -12.40
N ILE A 135 -9.36 4.08 -12.05
CA ILE A 135 -8.95 3.21 -10.95
C ILE A 135 -7.65 2.50 -11.35
N THR A 136 -6.58 2.71 -10.60
CA THR A 136 -5.27 2.08 -10.81
C THR A 136 -5.12 0.79 -10.02
N ASN A 137 -5.66 0.79 -8.80
CA ASN A 137 -5.75 -0.38 -7.94
C ASN A 137 -6.98 -0.30 -7.04
N ALA A 138 -7.40 -1.43 -6.49
CA ALA A 138 -8.47 -1.48 -5.50
C ALA A 138 -8.24 -2.67 -4.56
N ILE A 139 -8.09 -2.38 -3.27
CA ILE A 139 -7.92 -3.37 -2.23
C ILE A 139 -9.17 -3.36 -1.35
N ARG A 140 -9.81 -4.51 -1.22
CA ARG A 140 -11.02 -4.67 -0.43
C ARG A 140 -10.69 -5.33 0.89
N TYR A 141 -11.12 -4.71 1.95
CA TYR A 141 -10.96 -5.24 3.31
C TYR A 141 -12.23 -5.91 3.82
N TYR A 142 -13.36 -5.63 3.16
CA TYR A 142 -14.68 -6.15 3.54
C TYR A 142 -15.33 -6.98 2.42
N SER A 143 -15.96 -8.10 2.79
CA SER A 143 -16.39 -9.19 1.92
C SER A 143 -17.79 -9.12 1.28
N PRO A 144 -18.75 -8.22 1.58
CA PRO A 144 -20.03 -8.28 0.91
C PRO A 144 -19.98 -7.87 -0.57
N PHE A 145 -18.85 -7.35 -1.02
CA PHE A 145 -18.69 -6.95 -2.40
C PHE A 145 -18.23 -8.14 -3.26
N LYS A 146 -19.02 -8.46 -4.29
CA LYS A 146 -18.58 -9.42 -5.31
C LYS A 146 -17.23 -8.94 -5.89
N PRO A 147 -16.29 -9.86 -6.16
CA PRO A 147 -15.04 -9.50 -6.81
C PRO A 147 -15.36 -8.97 -8.22
N ILE A 148 -15.30 -7.66 -8.40
CA ILE A 148 -15.38 -6.99 -9.69
C ILE A 148 -13.98 -6.45 -9.99
N ASN A 149 -13.48 -6.67 -11.19
CA ASN A 149 -12.25 -6.02 -11.61
C ASN A 149 -12.57 -4.54 -11.88
N LEU A 150 -12.10 -3.67 -11.01
CA LEU A 150 -12.30 -2.22 -11.07
C LEU A 150 -11.17 -1.50 -11.81
N VAL A 151 -10.03 -2.16 -12.01
CA VAL A 151 -8.84 -1.53 -12.59
C VAL A 151 -9.13 -1.06 -14.02
N ASN A 152 -8.65 0.13 -14.36
CA ASN A 152 -8.87 0.87 -15.59
C ASN A 152 -10.29 1.40 -15.85
N GLN A 153 -11.26 1.12 -14.97
CA GLN A 153 -12.59 1.73 -15.06
C GLN A 153 -12.56 3.18 -14.55
N SER A 154 -13.51 4.01 -15.01
CA SER A 154 -13.70 5.33 -14.42
C SER A 154 -14.28 5.20 -13.01
N VAL A 155 -13.74 5.92 -12.03
CA VAL A 155 -14.32 5.95 -10.68
C VAL A 155 -15.79 6.40 -10.72
N PHE A 156 -16.15 7.29 -11.66
CA PHE A 156 -17.50 7.81 -11.78
C PHE A 156 -18.53 6.81 -12.31
N ASP A 157 -18.10 5.69 -12.93
CA ASP A 157 -19.01 4.62 -13.36
C ASP A 157 -19.70 3.93 -12.18
N HIS A 158 -19.05 4.01 -10.99
CA HIS A 158 -19.57 3.43 -9.76
C HIS A 158 -20.26 4.43 -8.83
N ILE A 159 -20.34 5.70 -9.22
CA ILE A 159 -20.91 6.79 -8.43
C ILE A 159 -22.27 7.18 -9.02
N ALA A 160 -23.28 7.34 -8.16
CA ALA A 160 -24.59 7.81 -8.56
C ALA A 160 -24.50 9.22 -9.16
N ASP A 161 -25.31 9.51 -10.18
CA ASP A 161 -25.21 10.73 -11.01
C ASP A 161 -25.21 12.02 -10.19
N GLU A 162 -26.01 12.10 -9.14
CA GLU A 162 -26.10 13.26 -8.24
C GLU A 162 -24.80 13.48 -7.44
N SER A 163 -24.03 12.44 -7.17
CA SER A 163 -22.77 12.50 -6.41
C SER A 163 -21.54 12.75 -7.29
N ARG A 164 -21.62 12.57 -8.62
CA ARG A 164 -20.46 12.67 -9.53
C ARG A 164 -19.85 14.06 -9.58
N LYS A 165 -20.69 15.09 -9.77
CA LYS A 165 -20.21 16.48 -9.85
C LYS A 165 -19.64 16.98 -8.51
N PRO A 166 -20.32 16.79 -7.36
CA PRO A 166 -19.76 17.11 -6.06
C PRO A 166 -18.43 16.40 -5.78
N LEU A 167 -18.35 15.10 -6.01
CA LEU A 167 -17.13 14.33 -5.79
C LEU A 167 -15.98 14.84 -6.64
N ARG A 168 -16.20 15.10 -7.93
CA ARG A 168 -15.17 15.66 -8.81
C ARG A 168 -14.61 16.98 -8.28
N ARG A 169 -15.49 17.90 -7.86
CA ARG A 169 -15.08 19.20 -7.31
C ARG A 169 -14.23 19.05 -6.06
N ILE A 170 -14.58 18.12 -5.17
CA ILE A 170 -13.81 17.86 -3.94
C ILE A 170 -12.45 17.24 -4.27
N MET A 171 -12.38 16.31 -5.22
CA MET A 171 -11.11 15.75 -5.68
C MET A 171 -10.19 16.80 -6.29
N GLU A 172 -10.73 17.66 -7.16
CA GLU A 172 -9.98 18.77 -7.77
C GLU A 172 -9.52 19.79 -6.70
N TYR A 173 -10.37 20.09 -5.71
CA TYR A 173 -10.01 20.94 -4.58
C TYR A 173 -8.88 20.33 -3.75
N ALA A 174 -8.99 19.05 -3.38
CA ALA A 174 -7.96 18.31 -2.66
C ALA A 174 -6.61 18.36 -3.39
N ARG A 175 -6.63 18.14 -4.72
CA ARG A 175 -5.43 18.25 -5.56
C ARG A 175 -4.83 19.65 -5.55
N ALA A 176 -5.66 20.67 -5.72
CA ALA A 176 -5.18 22.06 -5.81
C ALA A 176 -4.53 22.56 -4.51
N HIS A 177 -5.02 22.10 -3.36
CA HIS A 177 -4.56 22.54 -2.03
C HIS A 177 -3.65 21.52 -1.34
N GLY A 178 -3.50 20.30 -1.85
CA GLY A 178 -2.72 19.23 -1.22
C GLY A 178 -3.37 18.71 0.07
N THR A 179 -4.66 18.92 0.28
CA THR A 179 -5.39 18.59 1.51
C THR A 179 -6.07 17.22 1.42
N THR A 180 -6.27 16.59 2.58
CA THR A 180 -7.13 15.40 2.68
C THR A 180 -8.57 15.87 2.90
N GLU A 181 -9.47 15.41 2.04
CA GLU A 181 -10.89 15.79 2.09
C GLU A 181 -11.76 14.58 2.44
N GLN A 182 -12.90 14.88 3.07
CA GLN A 182 -13.90 13.88 3.41
C GLN A 182 -15.26 14.30 2.88
N THR A 183 -16.01 13.34 2.31
CA THR A 183 -17.36 13.59 1.85
C THR A 183 -18.18 12.32 1.82
N ASP A 184 -19.50 12.46 1.85
CA ASP A 184 -20.42 11.35 1.64
C ASP A 184 -20.76 11.24 0.16
N VAL A 185 -20.73 10.02 -0.35
CA VAL A 185 -21.10 9.72 -1.73
C VAL A 185 -22.10 8.59 -1.80
N ARG A 186 -23.02 8.66 -2.77
CA ARG A 186 -23.86 7.54 -3.15
C ARG A 186 -23.15 6.75 -4.25
N LEU A 187 -22.87 5.49 -3.98
CA LEU A 187 -22.20 4.63 -4.93
C LEU A 187 -22.89 3.27 -5.10
N TYR A 188 -22.70 2.68 -6.26
CA TYR A 188 -23.20 1.36 -6.57
C TYR A 188 -22.21 0.29 -6.10
N LEU A 189 -22.67 -0.59 -5.21
CA LEU A 189 -21.96 -1.78 -4.77
C LEU A 189 -22.68 -3.01 -5.32
N GLY A 190 -22.31 -3.43 -6.53
CA GLY A 190 -23.13 -4.31 -7.34
C GLY A 190 -24.43 -3.60 -7.75
N ASP A 191 -25.57 -4.24 -7.49
CA ASP A 191 -26.89 -3.68 -7.82
C ASP A 191 -27.49 -2.80 -6.70
N GLN A 192 -26.76 -2.56 -5.62
CA GLN A 192 -27.25 -1.79 -4.47
C GLN A 192 -26.64 -0.39 -4.41
N LEU A 193 -27.50 0.60 -4.38
CA LEU A 193 -27.11 1.98 -4.11
C LEU A 193 -26.91 2.15 -2.59
N ARG A 194 -25.73 2.64 -2.19
CA ARG A 194 -25.39 2.87 -0.78
C ARG A 194 -24.77 4.24 -0.57
N MET A 195 -25.06 4.83 0.57
CA MET A 195 -24.34 6.00 1.06
C MET A 195 -23.05 5.51 1.77
N THR A 196 -21.94 6.13 1.45
CA THR A 196 -20.62 5.80 2.03
C THR A 196 -19.82 7.07 2.21
N THR A 197 -19.13 7.18 3.33
CA THR A 197 -18.13 8.24 3.52
C THR A 197 -16.85 7.86 2.81
N VAL A 198 -16.28 8.78 2.05
CA VAL A 198 -14.99 8.61 1.39
C VAL A 198 -13.99 9.65 1.89
N ILE A 199 -12.77 9.19 2.13
CA ILE A 199 -11.61 10.04 2.43
C ILE A 199 -10.75 10.08 1.18
N ILE A 200 -10.41 11.29 0.74
CA ILE A 200 -9.70 11.54 -0.52
C ILE A 200 -8.39 12.21 -0.18
N LYS A 201 -7.27 11.56 -0.48
CA LYS A 201 -5.93 12.13 -0.32
C LYS A 201 -5.21 12.21 -1.65
N PRO A 202 -4.80 13.40 -2.11
CA PRO A 202 -3.94 13.55 -3.27
C PRO A 202 -2.51 13.18 -2.91
N PHE A 203 -1.81 12.55 -3.84
CA PHE A 203 -0.39 12.25 -3.75
C PHE A 203 0.37 12.98 -4.85
N PHE A 204 1.57 13.42 -4.51
CA PHE A 204 2.47 14.12 -5.42
C PHE A 204 3.83 13.43 -5.39
N HIS A 205 4.53 13.52 -6.51
CA HIS A 205 5.93 13.13 -6.58
C HIS A 205 6.82 14.18 -5.91
N GLY A 206 8.08 13.85 -5.62
CA GLY A 206 9.04 14.80 -5.04
C GLY A 206 9.35 16.00 -5.94
N ASN A 207 9.11 15.90 -7.25
CA ASN A 207 9.16 17.02 -8.19
C ASN A 207 7.88 17.88 -8.18
N LYS A 208 6.93 17.60 -7.29
CA LYS A 208 5.62 18.25 -7.13
C LYS A 208 4.61 17.95 -8.24
N GLU A 209 4.90 17.07 -9.18
CA GLU A 209 3.90 16.60 -10.13
C GLU A 209 2.84 15.74 -9.41
N PHE A 210 1.60 15.93 -9.82
CA PHE A 210 0.50 15.14 -9.28
C PHE A 210 0.61 13.67 -9.69
N LYS A 211 0.55 12.77 -8.71
CA LYS A 211 0.68 11.33 -8.90
C LYS A 211 -0.69 10.66 -9.07
N GLY A 212 -1.66 11.07 -8.25
CA GLY A 212 -2.99 10.47 -8.20
C GLY A 212 -3.64 10.67 -6.84
N TYR A 213 -4.72 9.96 -6.61
CA TYR A 213 -5.42 9.96 -5.33
C TYR A 213 -5.41 8.56 -4.72
N VAL A 214 -5.37 8.51 -3.40
CA VAL A 214 -5.86 7.38 -2.62
C VAL A 214 -7.22 7.77 -2.06
N VAL A 215 -8.22 6.94 -2.34
CA VAL A 215 -9.57 7.11 -1.81
C VAL A 215 -9.88 5.92 -0.90
N LEU A 216 -10.21 6.23 0.36
CA LEU A 216 -10.59 5.24 1.35
C LEU A 216 -12.11 5.29 1.52
N LEU A 217 -12.76 4.17 1.28
CA LEU A 217 -14.17 4.02 1.58
C LEU A 217 -14.28 3.60 3.05
N THR A 218 -14.93 4.46 3.82
CA THR A 218 -15.23 4.22 5.23
C THR A 218 -16.74 4.23 5.41
N GLY A 219 -17.24 3.63 6.44
CA GLY A 219 -18.68 3.66 6.62
C GLY A 219 -19.14 3.17 7.97
N THR A 220 -20.26 3.71 8.42
CA THR A 220 -21.01 3.15 9.51
C THR A 220 -21.84 1.98 9.01
N LEU A 221 -21.22 0.82 8.88
CA LEU A 221 -21.94 -0.44 8.70
C LEU A 221 -22.48 -0.92 10.07
N GLN A 222 -23.04 -0.02 10.87
CA GLN A 222 -23.48 -0.38 12.22
C GLN A 222 -24.47 -1.56 12.23
N SER A 223 -25.27 -1.72 11.19
CA SER A 223 -26.21 -2.83 11.08
C SER A 223 -25.64 -4.13 10.50
N VAL A 224 -24.49 -4.08 9.82
CA VAL A 224 -23.84 -5.26 9.21
C VAL A 224 -22.64 -5.72 10.03
N ARG A 225 -22.11 -4.86 10.91
CA ARG A 225 -20.86 -5.06 11.66
C ARG A 225 -20.97 -6.03 12.81
N GLU A 226 -22.07 -6.05 13.51
CA GLU A 226 -22.22 -6.93 14.67
C GLU A 226 -22.32 -8.41 14.28
N GLU A 227 -22.59 -8.70 13.00
CA GLU A 227 -22.85 -10.06 12.51
C GLU A 227 -21.77 -10.63 11.56
N ASP A 228 -20.90 -9.82 10.93
CA ASP A 228 -19.91 -10.37 9.97
C ASP A 228 -18.62 -10.87 10.63
N ALA A 229 -18.65 -12.15 10.97
CA ALA A 229 -17.50 -12.87 11.52
C ALA A 229 -16.27 -12.85 10.60
N ALA A 230 -16.45 -12.82 9.28
CA ALA A 230 -15.35 -12.80 8.33
C ALA A 230 -14.61 -11.45 8.34
N TYR A 231 -15.34 -10.36 8.54
CA TYR A 231 -14.73 -9.04 8.73
C TYR A 231 -13.92 -8.99 10.03
N LYS A 232 -14.54 -9.39 11.17
CA LYS A 232 -13.87 -9.42 12.47
C LYS A 232 -12.58 -10.26 12.43
N LEU A 233 -12.64 -11.42 11.78
CA LEU A 233 -11.49 -12.29 11.61
C LEU A 233 -10.36 -11.60 10.83
N ARG A 234 -10.66 -10.95 9.69
CA ARG A 234 -9.66 -10.24 8.89
C ARG A 234 -9.00 -9.11 9.65
N MET A 235 -9.79 -8.32 10.37
CA MET A 235 -9.28 -7.20 11.17
C MET A 235 -8.35 -7.68 12.28
N LEU A 236 -8.71 -8.78 12.97
CA LEU A 236 -7.86 -9.39 13.99
C LEU A 236 -6.57 -9.97 13.40
N MET A 237 -6.65 -10.61 12.23
CA MET A 237 -5.46 -11.10 11.53
C MET A 237 -4.53 -9.95 11.14
N LEU A 238 -5.09 -8.85 10.61
CA LEU A 238 -4.34 -7.67 10.21
C LEU A 238 -3.66 -7.00 11.42
N SER A 239 -4.41 -6.75 12.49
CA SER A 239 -3.90 -6.10 13.71
C SER A 239 -2.79 -6.89 14.41
N LYS A 240 -2.72 -8.20 14.18
CA LYS A 240 -1.70 -9.10 14.75
C LYS A 240 -0.64 -9.52 13.74
N ASN A 241 -0.70 -8.98 12.53
CA ASN A 241 0.20 -9.31 11.43
C ASN A 241 0.25 -10.82 11.09
N ILE A 242 -0.90 -11.49 11.23
CA ILE A 242 -1.04 -12.93 10.99
C ILE A 242 -1.62 -13.16 9.59
N THR A 243 -0.88 -13.90 8.74
CA THR A 243 -1.35 -14.30 7.40
C THR A 243 -2.28 -15.52 7.45
N ALA A 244 -3.04 -15.76 6.38
CA ALA A 244 -3.87 -16.96 6.29
C ALA A 244 -3.03 -18.25 6.30
N THR A 245 -1.83 -18.22 5.72
CA THR A 245 -0.89 -19.33 5.72
C THR A 245 -0.35 -19.58 7.13
N SER A 246 0.08 -18.55 7.83
CA SER A 246 0.55 -18.64 9.21
C SER A 246 -0.54 -19.17 10.13
N LEU A 247 -1.76 -18.62 10.02
CA LEU A 247 -2.90 -19.08 10.81
C LEU A 247 -3.25 -20.55 10.54
N ALA A 248 -3.17 -20.99 9.29
CA ALA A 248 -3.40 -22.38 8.92
C ALA A 248 -2.34 -23.32 9.54
N GLN A 249 -1.08 -22.93 9.55
CA GLN A 249 0.02 -23.68 10.13
C GLN A 249 -0.09 -23.80 11.65
N SER A 250 -0.33 -22.69 12.35
CA SER A 250 -0.40 -22.68 13.81
C SER A 250 -1.64 -23.40 14.36
N THR A 251 -2.78 -23.32 13.64
CA THR A 251 -4.04 -23.96 14.07
C THR A 251 -4.21 -25.39 13.54
N LEU A 252 -3.33 -25.86 12.65
CA LEU A 252 -3.44 -27.14 11.93
C LEU A 252 -4.76 -27.27 11.11
N ILE A 253 -5.37 -26.14 10.76
CA ILE A 253 -6.55 -26.07 9.91
C ILE A 253 -6.10 -25.83 8.46
N SER A 254 -6.72 -26.53 7.50
CA SER A 254 -6.32 -26.36 6.09
C SER A 254 -6.44 -24.91 5.62
N LEU A 255 -5.46 -24.44 4.82
CA LEU A 255 -5.46 -23.10 4.24
C LEU A 255 -6.77 -22.82 3.46
N THR A 256 -7.32 -23.83 2.80
CA THR A 256 -8.60 -23.73 2.10
C THR A 256 -9.76 -23.41 3.06
N THR A 257 -9.78 -24.05 4.24
CA THR A 257 -10.80 -23.79 5.28
C THR A 257 -10.64 -22.39 5.85
N ILE A 258 -9.40 -21.99 6.23
CA ILE A 258 -9.11 -20.63 6.71
C ILE A 258 -9.55 -19.60 5.67
N SER A 259 -9.21 -19.79 4.39
CA SER A 259 -9.60 -18.90 3.31
C SER A 259 -11.12 -18.81 3.12
N LYS A 260 -11.83 -19.93 3.23
CA LYS A 260 -13.30 -19.95 3.15
C LYS A 260 -13.95 -19.18 4.31
N ILE A 261 -13.44 -19.33 5.54
CA ILE A 261 -13.93 -18.61 6.71
C ILE A 261 -13.62 -17.11 6.57
N ARG A 262 -12.37 -16.77 6.25
CA ARG A 262 -11.92 -15.39 6.05
C ARG A 262 -12.69 -14.64 4.96
N ASN A 263 -13.11 -15.35 3.91
CA ASN A 263 -13.86 -14.79 2.78
C ASN A 263 -15.40 -14.90 2.96
N GLY A 264 -15.89 -15.30 4.14
CA GLY A 264 -17.31 -15.37 4.46
C GLY A 264 -18.06 -16.51 3.78
N LYS A 265 -17.36 -17.42 3.08
CA LYS A 265 -17.98 -18.63 2.48
C LYS A 265 -18.41 -19.64 3.55
N ILE A 266 -17.73 -19.66 4.70
CA ILE A 266 -18.13 -20.37 5.92
C ILE A 266 -18.43 -19.29 6.96
N LYS A 267 -19.71 -19.01 7.19
CA LYS A 267 -20.16 -18.00 8.15
C LYS A 267 -20.13 -18.49 9.59
N LYS A 268 -20.31 -19.80 9.81
CA LYS A 268 -20.34 -20.42 11.12
C LYS A 268 -19.47 -21.68 11.08
N PRO A 269 -18.17 -21.59 11.44
CA PRO A 269 -17.28 -22.74 11.51
C PRO A 269 -17.73 -23.67 12.64
N GLN A 270 -17.25 -24.92 12.62
CA GLN A 270 -17.42 -25.84 13.72
C GLN A 270 -16.76 -25.27 14.99
N ARG A 271 -17.30 -25.65 16.16
CA ARG A 271 -16.87 -25.09 17.45
C ARG A 271 -15.36 -25.18 17.67
N LEU A 272 -14.78 -26.34 17.47
CA LEU A 272 -13.35 -26.56 17.62
C LEU A 272 -12.54 -25.66 16.68
N THR A 273 -12.96 -25.54 15.41
CA THR A 273 -12.32 -24.65 14.43
C THR A 273 -12.37 -23.19 14.89
N ALA A 274 -13.50 -22.73 15.42
CA ALA A 274 -13.65 -21.38 15.93
C ALA A 274 -12.77 -21.12 17.16
N GLU A 275 -12.70 -22.09 18.09
CA GLU A 275 -11.87 -22.02 19.29
C GLU A 275 -10.36 -21.97 18.96
N LEU A 276 -9.89 -22.81 18.01
CA LEU A 276 -8.50 -22.81 17.56
C LEU A 276 -8.11 -21.49 16.92
N ILE A 277 -8.92 -20.97 16.00
CA ILE A 277 -8.67 -19.70 15.33
C ILE A 277 -8.67 -18.55 16.34
N ALA A 278 -9.67 -18.48 17.22
CA ALA A 278 -9.79 -17.43 18.22
C ALA A 278 -8.66 -17.49 19.26
N GLY A 279 -8.25 -18.69 19.66
CA GLY A 279 -7.13 -18.93 20.57
C GLY A 279 -5.81 -18.41 20.00
N GLU A 280 -5.51 -18.71 18.71
CA GLU A 280 -4.32 -18.20 18.03
C GLU A 280 -4.33 -16.67 17.91
N LEU A 281 -5.50 -16.09 17.72
CA LEU A 281 -5.69 -14.65 17.67
C LEU A 281 -5.81 -14.00 19.06
N GLY A 282 -5.68 -14.76 20.15
CA GLY A 282 -5.73 -14.25 21.54
C GLY A 282 -7.06 -13.58 21.90
N VAL A 283 -8.16 -14.04 21.32
CA VAL A 283 -9.52 -13.54 21.58
C VAL A 283 -10.48 -14.68 21.90
N LYS A 284 -11.66 -14.35 22.41
CA LYS A 284 -12.71 -15.36 22.62
C LYS A 284 -13.45 -15.62 21.29
N PRO A 285 -13.90 -16.85 21.02
CA PRO A 285 -14.68 -17.17 19.81
C PRO A 285 -15.89 -16.26 19.59
N GLU A 286 -16.55 -15.87 20.68
CA GLU A 286 -17.72 -14.98 20.67
C GLU A 286 -17.41 -13.57 20.16
N SER A 287 -16.16 -13.15 20.27
CA SER A 287 -15.70 -11.85 19.73
C SER A 287 -15.73 -11.84 18.21
N ILE A 288 -15.57 -13.00 17.58
CA ILE A 288 -15.59 -13.16 16.12
C ILE A 288 -16.99 -13.64 15.68
N TRP A 289 -17.51 -14.70 16.32
CA TRP A 289 -18.78 -15.34 15.96
C TRP A 289 -19.79 -15.23 17.10
N SER A 290 -20.73 -14.32 17.01
CA SER A 290 -21.73 -14.00 18.04
C SER A 290 -22.64 -15.18 18.44
N GLY A 291 -22.65 -16.26 17.66
CA GLY A 291 -23.46 -17.47 17.91
C GLY A 291 -22.81 -18.52 18.84
N PHE A 292 -21.58 -18.30 19.32
CA PHE A 292 -20.91 -19.20 20.26
C PHE A 292 -21.17 -18.76 21.72
N LYS A 293 -22.40 -18.90 22.21
CA LYS A 293 -22.69 -18.72 23.64
C LYS A 293 -22.19 -19.93 24.44
N ARG A 294 -21.52 -19.69 25.58
CA ARG A 294 -21.30 -20.73 26.60
C ARG A 294 -22.64 -21.17 27.19
N TYR A 295 -22.87 -22.45 27.21
CA TYR A 295 -23.83 -23.05 28.14
C TYR A 295 -23.14 -23.14 29.50
#